data_2534e82b43d8a28167db4d4f48381c99
#
_entry.id   2534e82b43d8a28167db4d4f48381c99
#
_cell.length_a   1.000
_cell.length_b   1.000
_cell.length_c   1.000
_cell.angle_alpha   90.00
_cell.angle_beta   90.00
_cell.angle_gamma   90.00
#
_symmetry.space_group_name_H-M   'P 1'
#
loop_
_entity.id
_entity.type
_entity.pdbx_description
1 polymer ?
#
loop_
_entity_poly.entity_id
_entity_poly.type
_entity_poly.pdbx_seq_one_letter_code
_entity_poly.pdbx_strand_id
1 'polypeptide(L)'
;MEQVSPEVGALDEEALAGALHDDLEEGTSLLIDLSRATDPGLRDRARLLAARMVVPAARVTGEAVPGGSVRLGPVPGEGVDLDLDATLARLAESPHLEVGDLRWRGWRRPGRAVILLIDASGSVTGRPLTTAVVTAAALAARTGSDDELAVVAFWSQAVVLRPVRDPAPPAAVIDRMLALRGGDTTDLAGGLRAALAQAGLASALRRDVIVLTDGMANEGDDPLPIASAAAAARTRVHVLALSSAEPEAREACTRLAAAGGGCLEFLDTAAQAPAAVARILR
;
A
#
# COMPACT_ATOMS: atom_id res chain seq x y z
N MET A 1 24.12 -4.90 14.34
CA MET A 1 24.75 -4.07 13.30
C MET A 1 26.05 -4.63 12.78
N GLU A 2 26.99 -5.09 13.61
CA GLU A 2 28.27 -5.70 13.15
C GLU A 2 28.09 -6.96 12.27
N GLN A 3 27.03 -7.75 12.49
CA GLN A 3 26.75 -8.96 11.67
C GLN A 3 26.24 -8.62 10.25
N VAL A 4 25.60 -7.48 10.06
CA VAL A 4 25.00 -7.08 8.78
C VAL A 4 25.87 -6.10 8.01
N SER A 5 26.76 -5.40 8.68
CA SER A 5 27.77 -4.51 8.08
C SER A 5 29.14 -4.77 8.70
N PRO A 6 29.80 -5.87 8.30
CA PRO A 6 31.07 -6.29 8.89
C PRO A 6 32.25 -5.35 8.55
N GLU A 7 32.14 -4.61 7.44
CA GLU A 7 33.14 -3.61 7.01
C GLU A 7 32.44 -2.30 6.65
N VAL A 8 33.18 -1.19 6.74
CA VAL A 8 32.64 0.14 6.36
C VAL A 8 32.21 0.14 4.89
N GLY A 9 30.93 0.38 4.64
CA GLY A 9 30.35 0.38 3.30
C GLY A 9 29.96 -0.98 2.74
N ALA A 10 30.18 -2.10 3.48
CA ALA A 10 29.73 -3.43 3.08
C ALA A 10 28.39 -3.79 3.74
N LEU A 11 27.51 -4.45 2.99
CA LEU A 11 26.25 -5.02 3.47
C LEU A 11 26.25 -6.51 3.20
N ASP A 12 26.03 -7.31 4.23
CA ASP A 12 25.80 -8.75 4.11
C ASP A 12 24.30 -8.99 3.85
N GLU A 13 23.98 -9.35 2.59
CA GLU A 13 22.61 -9.59 2.15
C GLU A 13 22.00 -10.84 2.78
N GLU A 14 22.82 -11.86 3.08
CA GLU A 14 22.34 -13.11 3.68
C GLU A 14 22.01 -12.91 5.16
N ALA A 15 22.87 -12.22 5.90
CA ALA A 15 22.60 -11.85 7.29
C ALA A 15 21.36 -10.94 7.41
N LEU A 16 21.16 -10.03 6.47
CA LEU A 16 20.00 -9.16 6.41
C LEU A 16 18.71 -9.95 6.09
N ALA A 17 18.78 -10.91 5.17
CA ALA A 17 17.64 -11.79 4.86
C ALA A 17 17.29 -12.66 6.08
N GLY A 18 18.27 -13.16 6.82
CA GLY A 18 18.07 -13.86 8.08
C GLY A 18 17.35 -12.98 9.11
N ALA A 19 17.82 -11.76 9.34
CA ALA A 19 17.19 -10.83 10.27
C ALA A 19 15.71 -10.52 9.90
N LEU A 20 15.40 -10.33 8.62
CA LEU A 20 14.03 -10.11 8.15
C LEU A 20 13.15 -11.36 8.29
N HIS A 21 13.74 -12.55 8.20
CA HIS A 21 13.03 -13.81 8.38
C HIS A 21 12.69 -14.06 9.85
N ASP A 22 13.65 -13.79 10.75
CA ASP A 22 13.53 -14.01 12.18
C ASP A 22 12.61 -12.97 12.84
N ASP A 23 12.77 -11.68 12.49
CA ASP A 23 11.93 -10.58 12.95
C ASP A 23 11.79 -9.52 11.85
N LEU A 24 10.61 -9.49 11.22
CA LEU A 24 10.28 -8.54 10.15
C LEU A 24 10.37 -7.07 10.61
N GLU A 25 9.98 -6.77 11.87
CA GLU A 25 10.03 -5.42 12.42
C GLU A 25 11.47 -4.98 12.64
N GLU A 26 12.29 -5.82 13.28
CA GLU A 26 13.70 -5.52 13.57
C GLU A 26 14.53 -5.42 12.27
N GLY A 27 14.38 -6.38 11.36
CA GLY A 27 15.06 -6.38 10.06
C GLY A 27 14.68 -5.17 9.20
N THR A 28 13.41 -4.76 9.21
CA THR A 28 12.97 -3.55 8.49
C THR A 28 13.51 -2.28 9.16
N SER A 29 13.50 -2.21 10.49
CA SER A 29 14.07 -1.08 11.24
C SER A 29 15.56 -0.90 10.93
N LEU A 30 16.31 -1.99 10.89
CA LEU A 30 17.73 -1.98 10.53
C LEU A 30 17.96 -1.43 9.11
N LEU A 31 17.14 -1.85 8.14
CA LEU A 31 17.21 -1.31 6.77
C LEU A 31 16.90 0.18 6.71
N ILE A 32 15.94 0.65 7.51
CA ILE A 32 15.61 2.07 7.62
C ILE A 32 16.81 2.86 8.15
N ASP A 33 17.45 2.38 9.21
CA ASP A 33 18.62 3.02 9.81
C ASP A 33 19.80 3.06 8.82
N LEU A 34 20.06 1.96 8.12
CA LEU A 34 21.08 1.89 7.08
C LEU A 34 20.76 2.81 5.88
N SER A 35 19.49 2.97 5.53
CA SER A 35 19.06 3.90 4.47
C SER A 35 19.30 5.37 4.78
N ARG A 36 19.61 5.68 6.05
CA ARG A 36 19.93 7.02 6.58
C ARG A 36 21.41 7.18 6.94
N ALA A 37 22.22 6.16 6.68
CA ALA A 37 23.64 6.20 6.95
C ALA A 37 24.35 7.38 6.27
N THR A 38 25.41 7.85 6.88
CA THR A 38 26.20 8.98 6.36
C THR A 38 26.91 8.60 5.06
N ASP A 39 27.35 7.33 4.93
CA ASP A 39 27.96 6.81 3.72
C ASP A 39 26.91 6.70 2.59
N PRO A 40 27.13 7.39 1.44
CA PRO A 40 26.18 7.38 0.34
C PRO A 40 26.01 5.99 -0.31
N GLY A 41 27.09 5.23 -0.44
CA GLY A 41 27.07 3.91 -1.05
C GLY A 41 26.26 2.90 -0.24
N LEU A 42 26.46 2.91 1.09
CA LEU A 42 25.70 2.10 2.03
C LEU A 42 24.21 2.47 2.03
N ARG A 43 23.92 3.74 2.03
CA ARG A 43 22.55 4.28 1.99
C ARG A 43 21.79 3.85 0.73
N ASP A 44 22.41 4.02 -0.44
CA ASP A 44 21.77 3.70 -1.72
C ASP A 44 21.56 2.19 -1.85
N ARG A 45 22.52 1.38 -1.37
CA ARG A 45 22.39 -0.08 -1.34
C ARG A 45 21.30 -0.54 -0.37
N ALA A 46 21.21 0.04 0.82
CA ALA A 46 20.17 -0.27 1.79
C ALA A 46 18.76 0.03 1.23
N ARG A 47 18.59 1.15 0.53
CA ARG A 47 17.32 1.51 -0.12
C ARG A 47 16.93 0.52 -1.21
N LEU A 48 17.88 0.15 -2.07
CA LEU A 48 17.64 -0.85 -3.11
C LEU A 48 17.24 -2.20 -2.52
N LEU A 49 17.93 -2.64 -1.46
CA LEU A 49 17.65 -3.89 -0.78
C LEU A 49 16.32 -3.86 -0.03
N ALA A 50 15.93 -2.73 0.58
CA ALA A 50 14.66 -2.62 1.29
C ALA A 50 13.47 -2.98 0.40
N ALA A 51 13.37 -2.41 -0.81
CA ALA A 51 12.29 -2.75 -1.75
C ALA A 51 12.31 -4.22 -2.16
N ARG A 52 13.50 -4.80 -2.31
CA ARG A 52 13.72 -6.17 -2.78
C ARG A 52 13.45 -7.23 -1.72
N MET A 53 13.70 -6.92 -0.46
CA MET A 53 13.68 -7.89 0.64
C MET A 53 12.44 -7.77 1.53
N VAL A 54 12.01 -6.54 1.85
CA VAL A 54 10.86 -6.33 2.75
C VAL A 54 9.54 -6.75 2.08
N VAL A 55 9.37 -6.55 0.78
CA VAL A 55 8.12 -6.92 0.07
C VAL A 55 7.89 -8.44 0.07
N PRO A 56 8.86 -9.30 -0.29
CA PRO A 56 8.70 -10.75 -0.13
C PRO A 56 8.48 -11.18 1.32
N ALA A 57 9.22 -10.60 2.28
CA ALA A 57 9.11 -10.92 3.71
C ALA A 57 7.73 -10.52 4.28
N ALA A 58 7.12 -9.46 3.79
CA ALA A 58 5.78 -9.01 4.19
C ALA A 58 4.64 -9.83 3.54
N ARG A 59 4.94 -10.84 2.71
CA ARG A 59 3.91 -11.76 2.21
C ARG A 59 3.40 -12.63 3.35
N VAL A 60 2.11 -12.56 3.59
CA VAL A 60 1.46 -13.52 4.49
C VAL A 60 1.47 -14.86 3.78
N THR A 61 2.18 -15.84 4.35
CA THR A 61 2.04 -17.25 4.01
C THR A 61 0.70 -17.73 4.58
N GLY A 62 -0.36 -17.54 3.85
CA GLY A 62 -1.70 -17.95 4.22
C GLY A 62 -2.59 -17.78 2.99
N GLU A 63 -3.52 -18.69 2.85
CA GLU A 63 -4.46 -18.80 1.74
C GLU A 63 -4.90 -17.41 1.27
N ALA A 64 -4.69 -17.15 -0.02
CA ALA A 64 -5.47 -16.14 -0.72
C ALA A 64 -6.94 -16.51 -0.46
N VAL A 65 -7.60 -15.80 0.47
CA VAL A 65 -9.00 -16.04 0.75
C VAL A 65 -9.75 -15.87 -0.56
N PRO A 66 -10.37 -16.92 -1.10
CA PRO A 66 -11.15 -16.82 -2.32
C PRO A 66 -12.47 -16.13 -1.96
N GLY A 67 -12.43 -14.84 -1.75
CA GLY A 67 -13.60 -14.01 -1.44
C GLY A 67 -13.68 -12.86 -2.42
N GLY A 68 -14.43 -13.03 -3.49
CA GLY A 68 -14.71 -11.98 -4.45
C GLY A 68 -15.51 -12.56 -5.61
N SER A 69 -16.54 -11.86 -6.07
CA SER A 69 -17.28 -12.26 -7.28
C SER A 69 -16.30 -12.29 -8.45
N VAL A 70 -16.17 -13.45 -9.06
CA VAL A 70 -15.43 -13.61 -10.32
C VAL A 70 -16.38 -13.22 -11.44
N ARG A 71 -15.93 -12.45 -12.40
CA ARG A 71 -16.70 -12.06 -13.59
C ARG A 71 -16.01 -12.57 -14.84
N LEU A 72 -16.81 -12.97 -15.81
CA LEU A 72 -16.29 -13.26 -17.14
C LEU A 72 -15.91 -11.94 -17.81
N GLY A 73 -14.66 -11.81 -18.21
CA GLY A 73 -14.14 -10.59 -18.82
C GLY A 73 -12.96 -10.86 -19.75
N PRO A 74 -12.51 -9.88 -20.52
CA PRO A 74 -11.40 -10.05 -21.44
C PRO A 74 -10.13 -10.47 -20.71
N VAL A 75 -9.42 -11.45 -21.26
CA VAL A 75 -8.13 -11.93 -20.75
C VAL A 75 -7.08 -11.88 -21.85
N PRO A 76 -5.80 -11.63 -21.51
CA PRO A 76 -4.71 -11.78 -22.46
C PRO A 76 -4.43 -13.27 -22.70
N GLY A 77 -4.19 -13.64 -23.96
CA GLY A 77 -3.94 -15.04 -24.35
C GLY A 77 -5.21 -15.90 -24.40
N GLU A 78 -5.07 -17.21 -24.29
CA GLU A 78 -6.19 -18.15 -24.34
C GLU A 78 -7.03 -18.07 -23.06
N GLY A 79 -8.36 -18.02 -23.22
CA GLY A 79 -9.33 -17.96 -22.15
C GLY A 79 -10.28 -19.14 -22.16
N VAL A 80 -11.34 -19.05 -21.33
CA VAL A 80 -12.37 -20.09 -21.22
C VAL A 80 -13.37 -20.03 -22.38
N ASP A 81 -13.56 -18.82 -22.94
CA ASP A 81 -14.55 -18.54 -23.98
C ASP A 81 -14.00 -17.49 -24.97
N LEU A 82 -14.40 -17.61 -26.25
CA LEU A 82 -14.02 -16.65 -27.29
C LEU A 82 -14.96 -15.43 -27.23
N ASP A 83 -14.38 -14.24 -27.10
CA ASP A 83 -15.11 -12.98 -27.22
C ASP A 83 -15.39 -12.67 -28.70
N LEU A 84 -16.51 -13.19 -29.20
CA LEU A 84 -16.88 -13.01 -30.60
C LEU A 84 -17.06 -11.55 -30.98
N ASP A 85 -17.68 -10.73 -30.12
CA ASP A 85 -17.94 -9.32 -30.41
C ASP A 85 -16.62 -8.54 -30.51
N ALA A 86 -15.70 -8.73 -29.57
CA ALA A 86 -14.40 -8.09 -29.58
C ALA A 86 -13.50 -8.62 -30.73
N THR A 87 -13.62 -9.88 -31.09
CA THR A 87 -12.90 -10.48 -32.23
C THR A 87 -13.43 -9.95 -33.56
N LEU A 88 -14.75 -9.85 -33.71
CA LEU A 88 -15.39 -9.30 -34.92
C LEU A 88 -15.12 -7.79 -35.06
N ALA A 89 -15.04 -7.03 -33.96
CA ALA A 89 -14.63 -5.64 -34.01
C ALA A 89 -13.20 -5.47 -34.56
N ARG A 90 -12.28 -6.39 -34.23
CA ARG A 90 -10.93 -6.41 -34.82
C ARG A 90 -10.96 -6.78 -36.31
N LEU A 91 -11.84 -7.70 -36.72
CA LEU A 91 -12.00 -8.05 -38.14
C LEU A 91 -12.49 -6.86 -38.96
N ALA A 92 -13.29 -5.97 -38.38
CA ALA A 92 -13.72 -4.75 -39.05
C ALA A 92 -12.58 -3.74 -39.27
N GLU A 93 -11.54 -3.76 -38.41
CA GLU A 93 -10.35 -2.93 -38.55
C GLU A 93 -9.28 -3.57 -39.45
N SER A 94 -9.22 -4.90 -39.52
CA SER A 94 -8.26 -5.66 -40.35
C SER A 94 -8.97 -6.86 -40.97
N PRO A 95 -9.07 -6.94 -42.31
CA PRO A 95 -9.84 -8.00 -42.99
C PRO A 95 -9.19 -9.40 -42.94
N HIS A 96 -8.00 -9.53 -42.39
CA HIS A 96 -7.32 -10.79 -42.16
C HIS A 96 -7.21 -11.07 -40.67
N LEU A 97 -7.79 -12.19 -40.23
CA LEU A 97 -7.78 -12.63 -38.84
C LEU A 97 -6.62 -13.61 -38.64
N GLU A 98 -5.70 -13.25 -37.77
CA GLU A 98 -4.66 -14.15 -37.28
C GLU A 98 -5.04 -14.72 -35.90
N VAL A 99 -4.42 -15.83 -35.48
CA VAL A 99 -4.67 -16.41 -34.16
C VAL A 99 -4.42 -15.40 -33.03
N GLY A 100 -3.49 -14.47 -33.22
CA GLY A 100 -3.19 -13.39 -32.29
C GLY A 100 -4.29 -12.30 -32.19
N ASP A 101 -5.22 -12.25 -33.13
CA ASP A 101 -6.35 -11.31 -33.14
C ASP A 101 -7.55 -11.83 -32.37
N LEU A 102 -7.57 -13.11 -32.04
CA LEU A 102 -8.61 -13.69 -31.23
C LEU A 102 -8.64 -13.07 -29.85
N ARG A 103 -9.83 -12.65 -29.43
CA ARG A 103 -10.08 -12.09 -28.10
C ARG A 103 -10.78 -13.13 -27.25
N TRP A 104 -10.26 -13.32 -26.04
CA TRP A 104 -10.73 -14.35 -25.13
C TRP A 104 -11.35 -13.75 -23.90
N ARG A 105 -12.34 -14.43 -23.35
CA ARG A 105 -12.91 -14.17 -22.02
C ARG A 105 -12.48 -15.26 -21.06
N GLY A 106 -12.17 -14.84 -19.86
CA GLY A 106 -11.85 -15.74 -18.75
C GLY A 106 -12.42 -15.21 -17.44
N TRP A 107 -12.43 -16.06 -16.43
CA TRP A 107 -12.86 -15.66 -15.11
C TRP A 107 -11.80 -14.75 -14.47
N ARG A 108 -12.14 -13.49 -14.28
CA ARG A 108 -11.28 -12.49 -13.66
C ARG A 108 -11.90 -11.99 -12.37
N ARG A 109 -11.07 -11.69 -11.39
CA ARG A 109 -11.48 -10.85 -10.26
C ARG A 109 -11.48 -9.41 -10.75
N PRO A 110 -12.56 -8.65 -10.49
CA PRO A 110 -12.49 -7.21 -10.68
C PRO A 110 -11.33 -6.65 -9.87
N GLY A 111 -10.48 -5.86 -10.51
CA GLY A 111 -9.41 -5.15 -9.83
C GLY A 111 -9.96 -4.22 -8.74
N ARG A 112 -9.17 -3.95 -7.74
CA ARG A 112 -9.44 -2.97 -6.69
C ARG A 112 -8.41 -1.86 -6.72
N ALA A 113 -8.79 -0.67 -6.30
CA ALA A 113 -7.85 0.40 -6.01
C ALA A 113 -7.69 0.50 -4.49
N VAL A 114 -6.44 0.40 -4.04
CA VAL A 114 -6.08 0.59 -2.63
C VAL A 114 -5.23 1.83 -2.52
N ILE A 115 -5.63 2.76 -1.67
CA ILE A 115 -4.89 3.98 -1.39
C ILE A 115 -4.42 3.91 0.05
N LEU A 116 -3.12 3.79 0.26
CA LEU A 116 -2.51 3.89 1.58
C LEU A 116 -2.24 5.34 1.91
N LEU A 117 -2.86 5.83 2.97
CA LEU A 117 -2.64 7.16 3.54
C LEU A 117 -1.83 7.02 4.82
N ILE A 118 -0.62 7.58 4.85
CA ILE A 118 0.34 7.41 5.93
C ILE A 118 0.49 8.73 6.67
N ASP A 119 0.26 8.68 7.96
CA ASP A 119 0.61 9.76 8.86
C ASP A 119 2.14 9.85 8.99
N ALA A 120 2.68 10.97 8.54
CA ALA A 120 4.09 11.30 8.57
C ALA A 120 4.35 12.52 9.48
N SER A 121 3.44 12.78 10.43
CA SER A 121 3.63 13.79 11.48
C SER A 121 4.66 13.31 12.50
N GLY A 122 5.29 14.24 13.18
CA GLY A 122 6.35 13.96 14.13
C GLY A 122 7.65 13.48 13.45
N SER A 123 8.51 12.82 14.22
CA SER A 123 9.72 12.23 13.66
C SER A 123 9.36 11.00 12.84
N VAL A 124 9.48 11.07 11.51
CA VAL A 124 9.37 9.90 10.61
C VAL A 124 10.57 8.97 10.84
N THR A 125 10.66 8.41 12.06
CA THR A 125 11.76 7.55 12.53
C THR A 125 11.20 6.44 13.41
N GLY A 126 11.95 5.38 13.60
CA GLY A 126 11.58 4.29 14.50
C GLY A 126 10.30 3.54 14.08
N ARG A 127 9.55 3.09 15.07
CA ARG A 127 8.36 2.22 14.88
C ARG A 127 7.30 2.75 13.90
N PRO A 128 6.89 4.04 13.91
CA PRO A 128 5.89 4.52 12.95
C PRO A 128 6.32 4.33 11.51
N LEU A 129 7.56 4.66 11.17
CA LEU A 129 8.08 4.47 9.81
C LEU A 129 8.23 2.99 9.46
N THR A 130 8.72 2.17 10.39
CA THR A 130 8.81 0.72 10.20
C THR A 130 7.43 0.12 9.90
N THR A 131 6.40 0.49 10.67
CA THR A 131 5.02 0.05 10.45
C THR A 131 4.49 0.51 9.08
N ALA A 132 4.78 1.75 8.69
CA ALA A 132 4.37 2.29 7.40
C ALA A 132 5.04 1.54 6.24
N VAL A 133 6.35 1.27 6.33
CA VAL A 133 7.10 0.52 5.31
C VAL A 133 6.59 -0.92 5.20
N VAL A 134 6.40 -1.62 6.32
CA VAL A 134 5.86 -3.00 6.31
C VAL A 134 4.43 -3.04 5.76
N THR A 135 3.58 -2.05 6.10
CA THR A 135 2.21 -1.94 5.57
C THR A 135 2.22 -1.73 4.05
N ALA A 136 3.05 -0.81 3.57
CA ALA A 136 3.19 -0.56 2.13
C ALA A 136 3.75 -1.78 1.38
N ALA A 137 4.71 -2.47 1.98
CA ALA A 137 5.27 -3.72 1.45
C ALA A 137 4.22 -4.83 1.37
N ALA A 138 3.39 -4.98 2.41
CA ALA A 138 2.30 -5.96 2.43
C ALA A 138 1.25 -5.66 1.35
N LEU A 139 0.92 -4.38 1.12
CA LEU A 139 0.04 -3.96 0.03
C LEU A 139 0.67 -4.23 -1.32
N ALA A 140 1.94 -3.85 -1.52
CA ALA A 140 2.67 -4.08 -2.76
C ALA A 140 2.77 -5.58 -3.11
N ALA A 141 2.98 -6.43 -2.10
CA ALA A 141 3.03 -7.88 -2.27
C ALA A 141 1.69 -8.51 -2.66
N ARG A 142 0.57 -7.83 -2.35
CA ARG A 142 -0.81 -8.29 -2.65
C ARG A 142 -1.39 -7.66 -3.91
N THR A 143 -0.78 -6.60 -4.43
CA THR A 143 -1.23 -5.92 -5.63
C THR A 143 -1.03 -6.82 -6.85
N GLY A 144 -2.12 -7.25 -7.46
CA GLY A 144 -2.12 -8.03 -8.70
C GLY A 144 -2.04 -7.13 -9.94
N SER A 145 -2.05 -7.75 -11.12
CA SER A 145 -1.98 -7.03 -12.41
C SER A 145 -3.17 -6.12 -12.67
N ASP A 146 -4.33 -6.45 -12.08
CA ASP A 146 -5.58 -5.70 -12.26
C ASP A 146 -5.86 -4.74 -11.09
N ASP A 147 -5.03 -4.78 -10.06
CA ASP A 147 -5.14 -3.91 -8.88
C ASP A 147 -4.35 -2.62 -9.07
N GLU A 148 -4.86 -1.55 -8.48
CA GLU A 148 -4.24 -0.23 -8.48
C GLU A 148 -3.82 0.11 -7.05
N LEU A 149 -2.57 0.56 -6.86
CA LEU A 149 -2.04 0.98 -5.57
C LEU A 149 -1.57 2.42 -5.64
N ALA A 150 -2.08 3.27 -4.76
CA ALA A 150 -1.52 4.58 -4.48
C ALA A 150 -1.01 4.67 -3.04
N VAL A 151 -0.03 5.52 -2.81
CA VAL A 151 0.49 5.81 -1.47
C VAL A 151 0.63 7.32 -1.32
N VAL A 152 0.03 7.85 -0.27
CA VAL A 152 0.04 9.27 0.10
C VAL A 152 0.58 9.38 1.52
N ALA A 153 1.53 10.27 1.74
CA ALA A 153 1.94 10.65 3.07
C ALA A 153 1.36 12.03 3.40
N PHE A 154 1.03 12.27 4.66
CA PHE A 154 0.51 13.55 5.11
C PHE A 154 1.09 13.97 6.46
N TRP A 155 1.14 15.29 6.68
CA TRP A 155 1.38 16.00 7.93
C TRP A 155 0.57 17.32 7.87
N SER A 156 1.14 18.53 7.92
CA SER A 156 0.44 19.76 7.52
C SER A 156 0.18 19.88 6.02
N GLN A 157 0.81 19.00 5.25
CA GLN A 157 0.66 18.89 3.79
C GLN A 157 0.48 17.42 3.41
N ALA A 158 -0.05 17.19 2.21
CA ALA A 158 -0.12 15.84 1.66
C ALA A 158 0.79 15.72 0.43
N VAL A 159 1.55 14.63 0.38
CA VAL A 159 2.46 14.30 -0.72
C VAL A 159 2.13 12.94 -1.28
N VAL A 160 1.90 12.86 -2.60
CA VAL A 160 1.68 11.60 -3.29
C VAL A 160 3.02 10.93 -3.55
N LEU A 161 3.34 9.88 -2.78
CA LEU A 161 4.55 9.10 -2.94
C LEU A 161 4.46 8.14 -4.13
N ARG A 162 3.28 7.59 -4.36
CA ARG A 162 2.97 6.75 -5.51
C ARG A 162 1.58 7.11 -6.02
N PRO A 163 1.44 7.70 -7.21
CA PRO A 163 0.13 7.90 -7.81
C PRO A 163 -0.51 6.57 -8.23
N VAL A 164 -1.84 6.52 -8.29
CA VAL A 164 -2.61 5.32 -8.60
C VAL A 164 -2.26 4.70 -9.95
N ARG A 165 -1.82 5.51 -10.92
CA ARG A 165 -1.41 5.08 -12.27
C ARG A 165 0.11 5.13 -12.47
N ASP A 166 0.89 4.91 -11.41
CA ASP A 166 2.34 4.85 -11.52
C ASP A 166 2.75 3.60 -12.32
N PRO A 167 3.50 3.73 -13.43
CA PRO A 167 3.97 2.60 -14.20
C PRO A 167 5.07 1.80 -13.50
N ALA A 168 5.71 2.37 -12.46
CA ALA A 168 6.73 1.68 -11.69
C ALA A 168 6.14 0.49 -10.89
N PRO A 169 6.91 -0.57 -10.64
CA PRO A 169 6.46 -1.66 -9.78
C PRO A 169 5.99 -1.16 -8.41
N PRO A 170 4.94 -1.77 -7.80
CA PRO A 170 4.44 -1.35 -6.47
C PRO A 170 5.53 -1.25 -5.41
N ALA A 171 6.51 -2.14 -5.42
CA ALA A 171 7.65 -2.14 -4.50
C ALA A 171 8.52 -0.86 -4.54
N ALA A 172 8.53 -0.14 -5.65
CA ALA A 172 9.32 1.09 -5.79
C ALA A 172 8.90 2.21 -4.82
N VAL A 173 7.71 2.13 -4.23
CA VAL A 173 7.25 3.08 -3.22
C VAL A 173 8.10 3.05 -1.95
N ILE A 174 8.69 1.91 -1.62
CA ILE A 174 9.52 1.75 -0.41
C ILE A 174 10.70 2.73 -0.42
N ASP A 175 11.40 2.85 -1.56
CA ASP A 175 12.50 3.82 -1.69
C ASP A 175 12.05 5.27 -1.46
N ARG A 176 10.88 5.66 -2.02
CA ARG A 176 10.29 6.99 -1.82
C ARG A 176 9.92 7.23 -0.36
N MET A 177 9.43 6.21 0.35
CA MET A 177 9.10 6.29 1.78
C MET A 177 10.35 6.47 2.63
N LEU A 178 11.45 5.77 2.32
CA LEU A 178 12.72 5.91 3.03
C LEU A 178 13.35 7.31 2.86
N ALA A 179 13.03 8.00 1.77
CA ALA A 179 13.45 9.37 1.51
C ALA A 179 12.53 10.42 2.17
N LEU A 180 11.37 10.01 2.71
CA LEU A 180 10.37 10.92 3.27
C LEU A 180 10.91 11.63 4.53
N ARG A 181 10.60 12.93 4.61
CA ARG A 181 10.79 13.75 5.80
C ARG A 181 9.42 14.27 6.21
N GLY A 182 8.99 13.98 7.41
CA GLY A 182 7.72 14.43 7.94
C GLY A 182 7.75 15.86 8.48
N GLY A 183 6.64 16.28 9.06
CA GLY A 183 6.47 17.56 9.74
C GLY A 183 5.85 17.40 11.12
N ASP A 184 5.66 18.51 11.83
CA ASP A 184 5.28 18.49 13.25
C ASP A 184 3.77 18.50 13.49
N THR A 185 2.95 18.80 12.48
CA THR A 185 1.50 18.90 12.60
C THR A 185 0.79 17.86 11.74
N THR A 186 -0.48 17.56 12.07
CA THR A 186 -1.26 16.45 11.48
C THR A 186 -2.58 17.00 10.95
N ASP A 187 -2.65 17.29 9.63
CA ASP A 187 -3.90 17.59 8.91
C ASP A 187 -4.46 16.31 8.25
N LEU A 188 -5.19 15.53 9.04
CA LEU A 188 -5.82 14.30 8.56
C LEU A 188 -6.89 14.58 7.50
N ALA A 189 -7.60 15.69 7.59
CA ALA A 189 -8.62 16.07 6.62
C ALA A 189 -8.00 16.38 5.25
N GLY A 190 -6.90 17.11 5.22
CA GLY A 190 -6.10 17.36 4.01
C GLY A 190 -5.53 16.08 3.43
N GLY A 191 -4.99 15.20 4.28
CA GLY A 191 -4.52 13.87 3.89
C GLY A 191 -5.62 13.03 3.23
N LEU A 192 -6.81 12.97 3.85
CA LEU A 192 -7.97 12.26 3.29
C LEU A 192 -8.41 12.82 1.94
N ARG A 193 -8.46 14.13 1.77
CA ARG A 193 -8.78 14.75 0.47
C ARG A 193 -7.79 14.32 -0.61
N ALA A 194 -6.50 14.30 -0.30
CA ALA A 194 -5.46 13.84 -1.23
C ALA A 194 -5.60 12.36 -1.58
N ALA A 195 -5.86 11.50 -0.60
CA ALA A 195 -6.10 10.07 -0.83
C ALA A 195 -7.36 9.83 -1.68
N LEU A 196 -8.45 10.55 -1.41
CA LEU A 196 -9.68 10.45 -2.18
C LEU A 196 -9.53 10.99 -3.61
N ALA A 197 -8.70 12.01 -3.83
CA ALA A 197 -8.33 12.45 -5.17
C ALA A 197 -7.65 11.32 -5.96
N GLN A 198 -6.75 10.55 -5.32
CA GLN A 198 -6.15 9.37 -5.95
C GLN A 198 -7.19 8.27 -6.22
N ALA A 199 -8.11 8.02 -5.28
CA ALA A 199 -9.21 7.08 -5.47
C ALA A 199 -10.13 7.48 -6.64
N GLY A 200 -10.35 8.77 -6.84
CA GLY A 200 -11.12 9.33 -7.97
C GLY A 200 -10.47 9.11 -9.33
N LEU A 201 -9.13 8.99 -9.39
CA LEU A 201 -8.37 8.70 -10.62
C LEU A 201 -8.33 7.20 -10.94
N ALA A 202 -8.69 6.34 -9.99
CA ALA A 202 -8.65 4.90 -10.18
C ALA A 202 -9.72 4.42 -11.17
N SER A 203 -9.37 3.43 -11.98
CA SER A 203 -10.30 2.77 -12.91
C SER A 203 -11.12 1.67 -12.22
N ALA A 204 -10.62 1.11 -11.12
CA ALA A 204 -11.30 0.09 -10.36
C ALA A 204 -12.57 0.62 -9.69
N LEU A 205 -13.64 -0.20 -9.72
CA LEU A 205 -14.92 0.15 -9.09
C LEU A 205 -14.89 0.00 -7.55
N ARG A 206 -14.09 -0.96 -7.06
CA ARG A 206 -13.86 -1.14 -5.63
C ARG A 206 -12.68 -0.27 -5.21
N ARG A 207 -12.93 0.65 -4.30
CA ARG A 207 -11.93 1.61 -3.82
C ARG A 207 -11.89 1.55 -2.31
N ASP A 208 -10.68 1.31 -1.80
CA ASP A 208 -10.41 1.19 -0.38
C ASP A 208 -9.28 2.16 -0.01
N VAL A 209 -9.53 3.10 0.90
CA VAL A 209 -8.51 3.95 1.52
C VAL A 209 -8.15 3.32 2.87
N ILE A 210 -6.88 3.10 3.11
CA ILE A 210 -6.36 2.60 4.39
C ILE A 210 -5.55 3.72 5.02
N VAL A 211 -6.02 4.24 6.14
CA VAL A 211 -5.34 5.28 6.91
C VAL A 211 -4.50 4.63 7.98
N LEU A 212 -3.19 4.85 7.94
CA LEU A 212 -2.27 4.47 9.01
C LEU A 212 -1.94 5.71 9.83
N THR A 213 -2.39 5.75 11.08
CA THR A 213 -2.25 6.92 11.96
C THR A 213 -2.24 6.49 13.43
N ASP A 214 -1.75 7.36 14.31
CA ASP A 214 -1.95 7.24 15.75
C ASP A 214 -3.28 7.87 16.23
N GLY A 215 -4.02 8.53 15.33
CA GLY A 215 -5.34 9.09 15.56
C GLY A 215 -5.37 10.53 16.07
N MET A 216 -4.21 11.17 16.23
CA MET A 216 -4.09 12.54 16.73
C MET A 216 -4.03 13.56 15.58
N ALA A 217 -5.19 14.05 15.14
CA ALA A 217 -5.26 15.21 14.25
C ALA A 217 -5.22 16.50 15.12
N ASN A 218 -4.27 17.39 14.86
CA ASN A 218 -4.08 18.62 15.60
C ASN A 218 -4.18 19.88 14.72
N GLU A 219 -4.41 19.71 13.42
CA GLU A 219 -4.56 20.77 12.45
C GLU A 219 -5.63 20.40 11.41
N GLY A 220 -6.20 21.42 10.75
CA GLY A 220 -7.14 21.25 9.64
C GLY A 220 -8.59 21.11 10.06
N ASP A 221 -9.43 20.69 9.11
CA ASP A 221 -10.85 20.49 9.29
C ASP A 221 -11.19 19.16 9.98
N ASP A 222 -12.48 18.97 10.37
CA ASP A 222 -12.97 17.66 10.83
C ASP A 222 -12.93 16.64 9.68
N PRO A 223 -12.21 15.49 9.85
CA PRO A 223 -12.13 14.46 8.82
C PRO A 223 -13.41 13.63 8.66
N LEU A 224 -14.33 13.63 9.64
CA LEU A 224 -15.51 12.75 9.64
C LEU A 224 -16.49 13.04 8.48
N PRO A 225 -16.83 14.30 8.14
CA PRO A 225 -17.66 14.59 6.98
C PRO A 225 -17.03 14.12 5.66
N ILE A 226 -15.70 14.19 5.55
CA ILE A 226 -14.97 13.74 4.36
C ILE A 226 -15.04 12.22 4.23
N ALA A 227 -14.84 11.48 5.33
CA ALA A 227 -14.97 10.04 5.35
C ALA A 227 -16.41 9.58 5.03
N SER A 228 -17.42 10.26 5.56
CA SER A 228 -18.84 9.97 5.26
C SER A 228 -19.17 10.20 3.78
N ALA A 229 -18.67 11.28 3.20
CA ALA A 229 -18.83 11.56 1.77
C ALA A 229 -18.13 10.50 0.90
N ALA A 230 -16.95 10.02 1.32
CA ALA A 230 -16.25 8.93 0.64
C ALA A 230 -17.07 7.64 0.64
N ALA A 231 -17.65 7.26 1.79
CA ALA A 231 -18.52 6.09 1.91
C ALA A 231 -19.76 6.21 1.01
N ALA A 232 -20.41 7.38 0.97
CA ALA A 232 -21.52 7.65 0.05
C ALA A 232 -21.12 7.52 -1.43
N ALA A 233 -19.86 7.85 -1.76
CA ALA A 233 -19.26 7.68 -3.09
C ALA A 233 -18.70 6.28 -3.32
N ARG A 234 -19.03 5.28 -2.49
CA ARG A 234 -18.58 3.88 -2.56
C ARG A 234 -17.06 3.72 -2.46
N THR A 235 -16.40 4.61 -1.75
CA THR A 235 -15.00 4.48 -1.35
C THR A 235 -14.95 4.26 0.16
N ARG A 236 -14.48 3.10 0.61
CA ARG A 236 -14.41 2.79 2.04
C ARG A 236 -13.14 3.37 2.63
N VAL A 237 -13.24 3.87 3.86
CA VAL A 237 -12.09 4.37 4.62
C VAL A 237 -11.87 3.46 5.81
N HIS A 238 -10.80 2.69 5.76
CA HIS A 238 -10.35 1.81 6.82
C HIS A 238 -9.27 2.50 7.64
N VAL A 239 -9.10 2.10 8.89
CA VAL A 239 -8.08 2.65 9.76
C VAL A 239 -7.19 1.52 10.31
N LEU A 240 -5.89 1.69 10.18
CA LEU A 240 -4.86 0.95 10.89
C LEU A 240 -4.32 1.88 11.97
N ALA A 241 -4.73 1.67 13.21
CA ALA A 241 -4.35 2.50 14.33
C ALA A 241 -3.16 1.88 15.06
N LEU A 242 -2.18 2.70 15.45
CA LEU A 242 -1.09 2.26 16.32
C LEU A 242 -1.63 2.09 17.74
N SER A 243 -1.35 0.95 18.37
CA SER A 243 -1.89 0.61 19.71
C SER A 243 -1.36 1.49 20.84
N SER A 244 -0.29 2.23 20.61
CA SER A 244 0.23 3.25 21.54
C SER A 244 -0.66 4.49 21.66
N ALA A 245 -1.72 4.59 20.85
CA ALA A 245 -2.62 5.74 20.84
C ALA A 245 -3.39 5.88 22.17
N GLU A 246 -3.51 7.12 22.62
CA GLU A 246 -4.31 7.50 23.79
C GLU A 246 -5.79 7.14 23.59
N PRO A 247 -6.59 6.99 24.66
CA PRO A 247 -8.00 6.61 24.56
C PRO A 247 -8.81 7.51 23.62
N GLU A 248 -8.56 8.81 23.64
CA GLU A 248 -9.23 9.79 22.78
C GLU A 248 -8.89 9.57 21.30
N ALA A 249 -7.62 9.29 21.00
CA ALA A 249 -7.16 8.97 19.65
C ALA A 249 -7.78 7.64 19.15
N ARG A 250 -7.89 6.64 20.01
CA ARG A 250 -8.55 5.37 19.69
C ARG A 250 -10.03 5.57 19.37
N GLU A 251 -10.72 6.43 20.11
CA GLU A 251 -12.11 6.80 19.83
C GLU A 251 -12.22 7.55 18.50
N ALA A 252 -11.30 8.48 18.22
CA ALA A 252 -11.26 9.20 16.93
C ALA A 252 -11.07 8.23 15.75
N CYS A 253 -10.15 7.26 15.86
CA CYS A 253 -9.96 6.20 14.87
C CYS A 253 -11.24 5.37 14.66
N THR A 254 -11.95 5.04 15.74
CA THR A 254 -13.20 4.27 15.69
C THR A 254 -14.28 5.06 14.93
N ARG A 255 -14.46 6.33 15.25
CA ARG A 255 -15.43 7.22 14.58
C ARG A 255 -15.08 7.40 13.10
N LEU A 256 -13.78 7.54 12.78
CA LEU A 256 -13.33 7.70 11.39
C LEU A 256 -13.64 6.47 10.54
N ALA A 257 -13.30 5.27 11.03
CA ALA A 257 -13.59 4.01 10.34
C ALA A 257 -15.10 3.81 10.16
N ALA A 258 -15.90 4.09 11.19
CA ALA A 258 -17.35 3.99 11.14
C ALA A 258 -17.96 4.98 10.12
N ALA A 259 -17.53 6.25 10.13
CA ALA A 259 -17.96 7.26 9.17
C ALA A 259 -17.59 6.87 7.73
N GLY A 260 -16.40 6.30 7.53
CA GLY A 260 -15.92 5.84 6.24
C GLY A 260 -16.49 4.50 5.75
N GLY A 261 -17.36 3.84 6.53
CA GLY A 261 -17.93 2.53 6.20
C GLY A 261 -16.85 1.42 6.07
N GLY A 262 -15.72 1.59 6.74
CA GLY A 262 -14.60 0.67 6.73
C GLY A 262 -14.43 -0.12 8.02
N CYS A 263 -13.25 -0.74 8.18
CA CYS A 263 -12.85 -1.51 9.35
C CYS A 263 -11.75 -0.76 10.11
N LEU A 264 -11.68 -1.00 11.42
CA LEU A 264 -10.58 -0.57 12.29
C LEU A 264 -9.78 -1.78 12.73
N GLU A 265 -8.46 -1.70 12.61
CA GLU A 265 -7.52 -2.67 13.16
C GLU A 265 -6.46 -1.94 13.99
N PHE A 266 -6.08 -2.52 15.13
CA PHE A 266 -4.99 -1.99 15.94
C PHE A 266 -3.71 -2.78 15.71
N LEU A 267 -2.59 -2.09 15.64
CA LEU A 267 -1.27 -2.66 15.43
C LEU A 267 -0.40 -2.43 16.67
N ASP A 268 -0.06 -3.51 17.37
CA ASP A 268 0.92 -3.48 18.46
C ASP A 268 2.35 -3.50 17.94
N THR A 269 2.56 -4.16 16.81
CA THR A 269 3.86 -4.31 16.14
C THR A 269 3.72 -4.15 14.63
N ALA A 270 4.78 -3.75 13.96
CA ALA A 270 4.81 -3.67 12.50
C ALA A 270 4.57 -5.04 11.84
N ALA A 271 5.01 -6.13 12.47
CA ALA A 271 4.83 -7.49 11.98
C ALA A 271 3.35 -7.91 11.86
N GLN A 272 2.43 -7.24 12.55
CA GLN A 272 0.98 -7.50 12.44
C GLN A 272 0.35 -6.88 11.19
N ALA A 273 0.99 -5.87 10.57
CA ALA A 273 0.42 -5.12 9.45
C ALA A 273 0.04 -6.01 8.25
N PRO A 274 0.83 -7.01 7.81
CA PRO A 274 0.44 -7.89 6.70
C PRO A 274 -0.87 -8.64 6.95
N ALA A 275 -1.08 -9.15 8.17
CA ALA A 275 -2.30 -9.86 8.54
C ALA A 275 -3.50 -8.90 8.67
N ALA A 276 -3.31 -7.70 9.23
CA ALA A 276 -4.33 -6.67 9.33
C ALA A 276 -4.79 -6.19 7.94
N VAL A 277 -3.86 -5.90 7.04
CA VAL A 277 -4.15 -5.59 5.61
C VAL A 277 -4.94 -6.71 4.96
N ALA A 278 -4.56 -7.98 5.22
CA ALA A 278 -5.28 -9.13 4.67
C ALA A 278 -6.73 -9.20 5.17
N ARG A 279 -7.01 -8.86 6.44
CA ARG A 279 -8.36 -8.81 6.99
C ARG A 279 -9.19 -7.67 6.41
N ILE A 280 -8.62 -6.48 6.31
CA ILE A 280 -9.29 -5.29 5.75
C ILE A 280 -9.70 -5.50 4.30
N LEU A 281 -8.87 -6.14 3.51
CA LEU A 281 -9.08 -6.29 2.07
C LEU A 281 -9.88 -7.56 1.67
N ARG A 282 -10.49 -8.24 2.61
CA ARG A 282 -11.46 -9.33 2.37
C ARG A 282 -12.82 -8.84 1.84
#